data_c09f2fce3e503d1e6a0f055f6a21411f
#
_entry.id   c09f2fce3e503d1e6a0f055f6a21411f
#
_cell.length_a   1.000
_cell.length_b   1.000
_cell.length_c   1.000
_cell.angle_alpha   90.00
_cell.angle_beta   90.00
_cell.angle_gamma   90.00
#
_symmetry.space_group_name_H-M   'P 1'
#
loop_
_entity.id
_entity.type
_entity.pdbx_description
1 polymer ?
#
loop_
_entity_poly.entity_id
_entity_poly.type
_entity_poly.pdbx_seq_one_letter_code
_entity_poly.pdbx_strand_id
1 'polypeptide(L)'
;SLAARMISIMISMNLEWGNLLLNNLRNSLKPVLQKIGKSFAATGLSPNVFTGIGLALAFVTSIAYGIGFEYSLFLGGVALLASGFFDIVDGQVARYANKISKSGGFLDSIFDKIAEVAIFFGILIGNYTEPYLVFTAITLSLLVSFTRAKADAAGIKMQGIGIGERAER
;
A
#
# COMPACT_ATOMS: atom_id res chain seq x y z
N SER A 1 -17.85 -35.79 -7.10
CA SER A 1 -17.72 -36.03 -8.52
C SER A 1 -16.27 -35.72 -8.97
N LEU A 2 -15.83 -36.36 -10.06
CA LEU A 2 -14.46 -36.18 -10.63
C LEU A 2 -14.17 -34.72 -10.93
N ALA A 3 -15.14 -33.94 -11.41
CA ALA A 3 -15.04 -32.51 -11.70
C ALA A 3 -14.74 -31.70 -10.44
N ALA A 4 -15.36 -31.99 -9.31
CA ALA A 4 -15.09 -31.28 -8.05
C ALA A 4 -13.67 -31.53 -7.55
N ARG A 5 -13.14 -32.74 -7.73
CA ARG A 5 -11.73 -33.04 -7.39
C ARG A 5 -10.75 -32.34 -8.34
N MET A 6 -11.04 -32.29 -9.65
CA MET A 6 -10.20 -31.56 -10.59
C MET A 6 -10.18 -30.06 -10.34
N ILE A 7 -11.33 -29.46 -10.04
CA ILE A 7 -11.41 -28.05 -9.67
C ILE A 7 -10.64 -27.77 -8.37
N SER A 8 -10.77 -28.63 -7.38
CA SER A 8 -10.01 -28.51 -6.11
C SER A 8 -8.50 -28.59 -6.34
N ILE A 9 -8.04 -29.51 -7.19
CA ILE A 9 -6.62 -29.66 -7.55
C ILE A 9 -6.13 -28.43 -8.33
N MET A 10 -6.89 -27.94 -9.30
CA MET A 10 -6.52 -26.72 -10.05
C MET A 10 -6.41 -25.49 -9.14
N ILE A 11 -7.35 -25.35 -8.21
CA ILE A 11 -7.31 -24.24 -7.24
C ILE A 11 -6.11 -24.36 -6.30
N SER A 12 -5.81 -25.58 -5.80
CA SER A 12 -4.65 -25.78 -4.92
C SER A 12 -3.32 -25.54 -5.65
N MET A 13 -3.19 -26.02 -6.90
CA MET A 13 -2.00 -25.77 -7.73
C MET A 13 -1.80 -24.27 -8.00
N ASN A 14 -2.84 -23.53 -8.40
CA ASN A 14 -2.73 -22.08 -8.61
C ASN A 14 -2.33 -21.33 -7.33
N LEU A 15 -2.83 -21.78 -6.17
CA LEU A 15 -2.47 -21.20 -4.87
C LEU A 15 -1.00 -21.50 -4.51
N GLU A 16 -0.50 -22.71 -4.80
CA GLU A 16 0.90 -23.08 -4.55
C GLU A 16 1.87 -22.28 -5.43
N TRP A 17 1.58 -22.13 -6.73
CA TRP A 17 2.39 -21.31 -7.63
C TRP A 17 2.41 -19.85 -7.22
N GLY A 18 1.27 -19.28 -6.85
CA GLY A 18 1.19 -17.91 -6.33
C GLY A 18 2.04 -17.72 -5.06
N ASN A 19 2.00 -18.66 -4.14
CA ASN A 19 2.78 -18.65 -2.91
C ASN A 19 4.29 -18.77 -3.16
N LEU A 20 4.71 -19.64 -4.08
CA LEU A 20 6.11 -19.81 -4.47
C LEU A 20 6.67 -18.53 -5.10
N LEU A 21 5.93 -17.88 -5.99
CA LEU A 21 6.34 -16.63 -6.64
C LEU A 21 6.45 -15.49 -5.61
N LEU A 22 5.45 -15.34 -4.74
CA LEU A 22 5.45 -14.30 -3.70
C LEU A 22 6.57 -14.50 -2.68
N ASN A 23 6.83 -15.74 -2.24
CA ASN A 23 7.92 -16.03 -1.32
C ASN A 23 9.29 -15.79 -1.96
N ASN A 24 9.48 -16.18 -3.23
CA ASN A 24 10.72 -15.90 -3.94
C ASN A 24 10.94 -14.40 -4.12
N LEU A 25 9.90 -13.65 -4.49
CA LEU A 25 9.95 -12.20 -4.61
C LEU A 25 10.25 -11.53 -3.26
N ARG A 26 9.58 -11.95 -2.20
CA ARG A 26 9.80 -11.48 -0.83
C ARG A 26 11.23 -11.73 -0.37
N ASN A 27 11.77 -12.94 -0.61
CA ASN A 27 13.13 -13.29 -0.23
C ASN A 27 14.17 -12.49 -1.01
N SER A 28 13.92 -12.23 -2.29
CA SER A 28 14.80 -11.41 -3.14
C SER A 28 14.75 -9.92 -2.75
N LEU A 29 13.59 -9.42 -2.35
CA LEU A 29 13.41 -8.02 -1.95
C LEU A 29 13.90 -7.74 -0.51
N LYS A 30 13.87 -8.73 0.36
CA LYS A 30 14.25 -8.59 1.78
C LYS A 30 15.62 -7.93 1.98
N PRO A 31 16.72 -8.33 1.31
CA PRO A 31 18.02 -7.70 1.47
C PRO A 31 18.05 -6.25 0.98
N VAL A 32 17.30 -5.94 -0.09
CA VAL A 32 17.18 -4.57 -0.61
C VAL A 32 16.44 -3.69 0.39
N LEU A 33 15.31 -4.17 0.91
CA LEU A 33 14.52 -3.44 1.91
C LEU A 33 15.32 -3.20 3.20
N GLN A 34 16.08 -4.19 3.66
CA GLN A 34 16.96 -4.03 4.82
C GLN A 34 18.07 -3.00 4.58
N LYS A 35 18.65 -2.98 3.37
CA LYS A 35 19.66 -2.00 2.99
C LYS A 35 19.08 -0.58 2.97
N ILE A 36 17.87 -0.42 2.42
CA ILE A 36 17.13 0.85 2.46
C ILE A 36 16.91 1.29 3.91
N GLY A 37 16.33 0.42 4.75
CA GLY A 37 16.09 0.71 6.16
C GLY A 37 17.35 1.15 6.91
N LYS A 38 18.49 0.46 6.68
CA LYS A 38 19.78 0.80 7.28
C LYS A 38 20.28 2.17 6.80
N SER A 39 20.24 2.43 5.49
CA SER A 39 20.76 3.68 4.90
C SER A 39 19.96 4.89 5.38
N PHE A 40 18.64 4.80 5.39
CA PHE A 40 17.78 5.90 5.83
C PHE A 40 17.76 6.05 7.36
N ALA A 41 17.88 4.98 8.14
CA ALA A 41 18.03 5.06 9.59
C ALA A 41 19.34 5.76 9.98
N ALA A 42 20.40 5.66 9.18
CA ALA A 42 21.66 6.37 9.41
C ALA A 42 21.52 7.91 9.35
N THR A 43 20.48 8.44 8.74
CA THR A 43 20.17 9.88 8.75
C THR A 43 19.76 10.39 10.13
N GLY A 44 19.38 9.51 11.06
CA GLY A 44 18.89 9.87 12.39
C GLY A 44 17.45 10.39 12.41
N LEU A 45 16.81 10.52 11.25
CA LEU A 45 15.42 11.00 11.16
C LEU A 45 14.45 9.97 11.72
N SER A 46 13.35 10.44 12.28
CA SER A 46 12.28 9.56 12.76
C SER A 46 11.49 8.98 11.58
N PRO A 47 10.92 7.76 11.72
CA PRO A 47 10.04 7.17 10.70
C PRO A 47 8.93 8.13 10.26
N ASN A 48 8.31 8.84 11.20
CA ASN A 48 7.21 9.77 10.94
C ASN A 48 7.58 10.94 9.99
N VAL A 49 8.88 11.29 9.89
CA VAL A 49 9.34 12.29 8.91
C VAL A 49 9.20 11.75 7.51
N PHE A 50 9.54 10.47 7.28
CA PHE A 50 9.42 9.84 5.98
C PHE A 50 7.95 9.64 5.59
N THR A 51 7.09 9.25 6.55
CA THR A 51 5.63 9.22 6.36
C THR A 51 5.10 10.60 5.93
N GLY A 52 5.56 11.68 6.59
CA GLY A 52 5.21 13.06 6.23
C GLY A 52 5.67 13.47 4.83
N ILE A 53 6.87 13.04 4.41
CA ILE A 53 7.39 13.27 3.05
C ILE A 53 6.53 12.51 2.03
N GLY A 54 6.20 11.25 2.30
CA GLY A 54 5.31 10.45 1.46
C GLY A 54 3.95 11.11 1.25
N LEU A 55 3.34 11.60 2.35
CA LEU A 55 2.07 12.33 2.29
C LEU A 55 2.19 13.64 1.49
N ALA A 56 3.26 14.42 1.68
CA ALA A 56 3.49 15.64 0.91
C ALA A 56 3.60 15.36 -0.59
N LEU A 57 4.32 14.28 -0.97
CA LEU A 57 4.40 13.84 -2.36
C LEU A 57 3.07 13.35 -2.92
N ALA A 58 2.21 12.74 -2.13
CA ALA A 58 0.85 12.39 -2.53
C ALA A 58 0.01 13.63 -2.84
N PHE A 59 0.15 14.71 -2.06
CA PHE A 59 -0.48 15.99 -2.38
C PHE A 59 0.10 16.62 -3.65
N VAL A 60 1.42 16.56 -3.87
CA VAL A 60 2.03 16.98 -5.13
C VAL A 60 1.47 16.19 -6.31
N THR A 61 1.31 14.88 -6.17
CA THR A 61 0.64 14.01 -7.16
C THR A 61 -0.79 14.50 -7.44
N SER A 62 -1.57 14.74 -6.39
CA SER A 62 -2.94 15.22 -6.50
C SER A 62 -3.02 16.55 -7.25
N ILE A 63 -2.17 17.50 -6.89
CA ILE A 63 -2.11 18.82 -7.54
C ILE A 63 -1.70 18.68 -9.00
N ALA A 64 -0.67 17.87 -9.31
CA ALA A 64 -0.21 17.63 -10.67
C ALA A 64 -1.34 17.07 -11.55
N TYR A 65 -2.07 16.08 -11.05
CA TYR A 65 -3.23 15.54 -11.76
C TYR A 65 -4.36 16.56 -11.89
N GLY A 66 -4.66 17.30 -10.81
CA GLY A 66 -5.77 18.27 -10.81
C GLY A 66 -5.57 19.46 -11.76
N ILE A 67 -4.33 19.93 -11.95
CA ILE A 67 -4.03 21.04 -12.87
C ILE A 67 -4.18 20.62 -14.34
N GLY A 68 -3.89 19.35 -14.68
CA GLY A 68 -4.12 18.80 -16.01
C GLY A 68 -3.27 19.42 -17.13
N PHE A 69 -2.02 19.83 -16.85
CA PHE A 69 -1.10 20.31 -17.89
C PHE A 69 -0.49 19.14 -18.70
N GLU A 70 0.16 19.44 -19.82
CA GLU A 70 0.62 18.45 -20.81
C GLU A 70 1.42 17.27 -20.22
N TYR A 71 2.27 17.55 -19.21
CA TYR A 71 3.10 16.51 -18.56
C TYR A 71 2.58 16.08 -17.18
N SER A 72 1.38 16.46 -16.81
CA SER A 72 0.80 16.25 -15.48
C SER A 72 0.70 14.77 -15.09
N LEU A 73 0.33 13.90 -16.04
CA LEU A 73 0.26 12.45 -15.81
C LEU A 73 1.65 11.85 -15.53
N PHE A 74 2.66 12.29 -16.27
CA PHE A 74 4.03 11.81 -16.08
C PHE A 74 4.58 12.29 -14.74
N LEU A 75 4.52 13.60 -14.47
CA LEU A 75 5.05 14.18 -13.23
C LEU A 75 4.27 13.70 -11.99
N GLY A 76 2.95 13.60 -12.10
CA GLY A 76 2.13 13.02 -11.05
C GLY A 76 2.46 11.55 -10.82
N GLY A 77 2.71 10.78 -11.89
CA GLY A 77 3.14 9.39 -11.78
C GLY A 77 4.50 9.24 -11.08
N VAL A 78 5.47 10.08 -11.40
CA VAL A 78 6.78 10.10 -10.72
C VAL A 78 6.62 10.46 -9.24
N ALA A 79 5.82 11.49 -8.93
CA ALA A 79 5.55 11.87 -7.54
C ALA A 79 4.81 10.77 -6.77
N LEU A 80 3.89 10.05 -7.41
CA LEU A 80 3.19 8.90 -6.85
C LEU A 80 4.15 7.75 -6.50
N LEU A 81 5.05 7.42 -7.42
CA LEU A 81 6.09 6.40 -7.18
C LEU A 81 7.02 6.80 -6.03
N ALA A 82 7.41 8.08 -5.98
CA ALA A 82 8.22 8.61 -4.90
C ALA A 82 7.45 8.56 -3.55
N SER A 83 6.16 8.91 -3.53
CA SER A 83 5.31 8.77 -2.34
C SER A 83 5.28 7.33 -1.82
N GLY A 84 5.01 6.35 -2.68
CA GLY A 84 5.03 4.93 -2.30
C GLY A 84 6.41 4.43 -1.88
N PHE A 85 7.49 4.99 -2.45
CA PHE A 85 8.85 4.68 -2.00
C PHE A 85 9.08 5.14 -0.55
N PHE A 86 8.68 6.37 -0.20
CA PHE A 86 8.85 6.88 1.17
C PHE A 86 7.97 6.15 2.19
N ASP A 87 6.82 5.67 1.82
CA ASP A 87 5.98 4.77 2.60
C ASP A 87 6.70 3.45 2.95
N ILE A 88 7.39 2.85 1.96
CA ILE A 88 8.24 1.69 2.22
C ILE A 88 9.41 2.05 3.15
N VAL A 89 10.04 3.21 2.95
CA VAL A 89 11.19 3.68 3.74
C VAL A 89 10.83 3.81 5.21
N ASP A 90 9.72 4.46 5.55
CA ASP A 90 9.34 4.70 6.95
C ASP A 90 9.11 3.39 7.71
N GLY A 91 8.42 2.43 7.10
CA GLY A 91 8.24 1.10 7.65
C GLY A 91 9.55 0.34 7.86
N GLN A 92 10.52 0.47 6.92
CA GLN A 92 11.84 -0.17 7.07
C GLN A 92 12.68 0.52 8.14
N VAL A 93 12.66 1.85 8.21
CA VAL A 93 13.36 2.63 9.25
C VAL A 93 12.78 2.29 10.63
N ALA A 94 11.46 2.22 10.78
CA ALA A 94 10.81 1.85 12.03
C ALA A 94 11.24 0.45 12.51
N ARG A 95 11.33 -0.50 11.60
CA ARG A 95 11.79 -1.88 11.89
C ARG A 95 13.26 -1.91 12.27
N TYR A 96 14.12 -1.25 11.48
CA TYR A 96 15.57 -1.24 11.71
C TYR A 96 15.95 -0.54 13.02
N ALA A 97 15.31 0.59 13.33
CA ALA A 97 15.56 1.37 14.53
C ALA A 97 14.86 0.83 15.79
N ASN A 98 14.11 -0.28 15.71
CA ASN A 98 13.25 -0.80 16.79
C ASN A 98 12.28 0.27 17.36
N LYS A 99 11.80 1.18 16.49
CA LYS A 99 10.89 2.28 16.84
C LYS A 99 9.43 1.97 16.41
N ILE A 100 9.09 0.70 16.30
CA ILE A 100 7.71 0.29 16.02
C ILE A 100 6.84 0.69 17.22
N SER A 101 5.86 1.55 16.98
CA SER A 101 4.91 1.97 18.00
C SER A 101 3.47 1.86 17.51
N LYS A 102 2.53 1.63 18.43
CA LYS A 102 1.09 1.60 18.08
C LYS A 102 0.60 2.94 17.52
N SER A 103 1.11 4.05 18.07
CA SER A 103 0.79 5.40 17.59
C SER A 103 1.37 5.67 16.21
N GLY A 104 2.61 5.21 15.92
CA GLY A 104 3.22 5.31 14.59
C GLY A 104 2.41 4.56 13.54
N GLY A 105 2.06 3.30 13.80
CA GLY A 105 1.23 2.52 12.88
C GLY A 105 -0.18 3.08 12.69
N PHE A 106 -0.74 3.73 13.70
CA PHE A 106 -2.03 4.42 13.58
C PHE A 106 -1.93 5.65 12.66
N LEU A 107 -0.90 6.51 12.87
CA LEU A 107 -0.66 7.67 12.03
C LEU A 107 -0.38 7.29 10.58
N ASP A 108 0.44 6.28 10.35
CA ASP A 108 0.74 5.71 9.06
C ASP A 108 -0.55 5.31 8.32
N SER A 109 -1.41 4.53 8.96
CA SER A 109 -2.70 4.10 8.38
C SER A 109 -3.64 5.28 8.06
N ILE A 110 -3.61 6.37 8.83
CA ILE A 110 -4.41 7.56 8.55
C ILE A 110 -3.82 8.31 7.36
N PHE A 111 -2.50 8.51 7.34
CA PHE A 111 -1.81 9.24 6.27
C PHE A 111 -1.94 8.53 4.93
N ASP A 112 -1.88 7.20 4.91
CA ASP A 112 -2.19 6.38 3.73
C ASP A 112 -3.57 6.70 3.16
N LYS A 113 -4.58 6.77 4.02
CA LYS A 113 -5.94 7.04 3.56
C LYS A 113 -6.13 8.49 3.11
N ILE A 114 -5.48 9.45 3.76
CA ILE A 114 -5.48 10.84 3.31
C ILE A 114 -4.77 10.96 1.95
N ALA A 115 -3.61 10.32 1.78
CA ALA A 115 -2.87 10.28 0.53
C ALA A 115 -3.70 9.68 -0.61
N GLU A 116 -4.33 8.53 -0.37
CA GLU A 116 -5.18 7.85 -1.32
C GLU A 116 -6.35 8.74 -1.78
N VAL A 117 -7.09 9.32 -0.84
CA VAL A 117 -8.22 10.22 -1.14
C VAL A 117 -7.74 11.45 -1.90
N ALA A 118 -6.59 12.05 -1.51
CA ALA A 118 -6.04 13.20 -2.20
C ALA A 118 -5.69 12.87 -3.66
N ILE A 119 -5.05 11.74 -3.92
CA ILE A 119 -4.69 11.30 -5.28
C ILE A 119 -5.94 11.10 -6.13
N PHE A 120 -6.94 10.38 -5.64
CA PHE A 120 -8.20 10.20 -6.36
C PHE A 120 -8.93 11.53 -6.61
N PHE A 121 -8.85 12.47 -5.67
CA PHE A 121 -9.40 13.81 -5.85
C PHE A 121 -8.69 14.56 -6.97
N GLY A 122 -7.36 14.46 -7.08
CA GLY A 122 -6.59 14.99 -8.20
C GLY A 122 -7.02 14.39 -9.54
N ILE A 123 -7.23 13.07 -9.61
CA ILE A 123 -7.73 12.37 -10.80
C ILE A 123 -9.13 12.88 -11.19
N LEU A 124 -10.00 13.10 -10.19
CA LEU A 124 -11.35 13.61 -10.40
C LEU A 124 -11.33 15.03 -10.98
N ILE A 125 -10.55 15.94 -10.41
CA ILE A 125 -10.43 17.34 -10.89
C ILE A 125 -9.81 17.39 -12.28
N GLY A 126 -8.79 16.57 -12.52
CA GLY A 126 -8.10 16.47 -13.82
C GLY A 126 -8.94 15.85 -14.93
N ASN A 127 -10.13 15.34 -14.62
CA ASN A 127 -11.10 14.78 -15.57
C ASN A 127 -10.55 13.60 -16.40
N TYR A 128 -9.67 12.78 -15.80
CA TYR A 128 -9.04 11.64 -16.49
C TYR A 128 -9.97 10.44 -16.65
N THR A 129 -11.06 10.38 -15.90
CA THR A 129 -12.05 9.30 -15.96
C THR A 129 -13.41 9.78 -15.46
N GLU A 130 -14.42 8.96 -15.67
CA GLU A 130 -15.78 9.26 -15.24
C GLU A 130 -15.88 9.43 -13.70
N PRO A 131 -16.50 10.50 -13.20
CA PRO A 131 -16.57 10.78 -11.76
C PRO A 131 -17.12 9.64 -10.92
N TYR A 132 -18.10 8.90 -11.42
CA TYR A 132 -18.69 7.76 -10.70
C TYR A 132 -17.69 6.62 -10.47
N LEU A 133 -16.72 6.41 -11.39
CA LEU A 133 -15.66 5.39 -11.20
C LEU A 133 -14.72 5.80 -10.09
N VAL A 134 -14.31 7.07 -10.04
CA VAL A 134 -13.46 7.59 -8.96
C VAL A 134 -14.17 7.47 -7.62
N PHE A 135 -15.44 7.90 -7.56
CA PHE A 135 -16.23 7.83 -6.34
C PHE A 135 -16.40 6.38 -5.85
N THR A 136 -16.70 5.47 -6.77
CA THR A 136 -16.83 4.03 -6.46
C THR A 136 -15.51 3.46 -5.93
N ALA A 137 -14.38 3.78 -6.58
CA ALA A 137 -13.06 3.30 -6.17
C ALA A 137 -12.70 3.77 -4.75
N ILE A 138 -12.86 5.06 -4.44
CA ILE A 138 -12.63 5.61 -3.11
C ILE A 138 -13.53 4.92 -2.08
N THR A 139 -14.83 4.82 -2.38
CA THR A 139 -15.81 4.24 -1.45
C THR A 139 -15.47 2.80 -1.12
N LEU A 140 -15.16 1.98 -2.13
CA LEU A 140 -14.79 0.58 -1.92
C LEU A 140 -13.49 0.44 -1.14
N SER A 141 -12.47 1.26 -1.44
CA SER A 141 -11.20 1.23 -0.71
C SER A 141 -11.38 1.60 0.76
N LEU A 142 -12.14 2.66 1.05
CA LEU A 142 -12.44 3.05 2.42
C LEU A 142 -13.25 1.98 3.15
N LEU A 143 -14.23 1.37 2.48
CA LEU A 143 -15.05 0.30 3.06
C LEU A 143 -14.22 -0.93 3.41
N VAL A 144 -13.31 -1.36 2.54
CA VAL A 144 -12.37 -2.47 2.81
C VAL A 144 -11.50 -2.16 4.02
N SER A 145 -10.92 -0.97 4.09
CA SER A 145 -10.08 -0.54 5.20
C SER A 145 -10.86 -0.44 6.52
N PHE A 146 -12.07 0.11 6.47
CA PHE A 146 -12.97 0.18 7.62
C PHE A 146 -13.36 -1.20 8.13
N THR A 147 -13.72 -2.11 7.22
CA THR A 147 -14.11 -3.48 7.57
C THR A 147 -12.95 -4.22 8.23
N ARG A 148 -11.73 -4.07 7.70
CA ARG A 148 -10.52 -4.65 8.30
C ARG A 148 -10.28 -4.10 9.70
N ALA A 149 -10.32 -2.78 9.88
CA ALA A 149 -10.12 -2.15 11.18
C ALA A 149 -11.18 -2.58 12.21
N LYS A 150 -12.44 -2.74 11.78
CA LYS A 150 -13.52 -3.25 12.63
C LYS A 150 -13.34 -4.70 13.03
N ALA A 151 -12.89 -5.55 12.10
CA ALA A 151 -12.59 -6.95 12.38
C ALA A 151 -11.44 -7.08 13.39
N ASP A 152 -10.36 -6.34 13.21
CA ASP A 152 -9.23 -6.31 14.14
C ASP A 152 -9.66 -5.83 15.54
N ALA A 153 -10.50 -4.79 15.61
CA ALA A 153 -11.07 -4.30 16.87
C ALA A 153 -11.99 -5.31 17.56
N ALA A 154 -12.67 -6.17 16.78
CA ALA A 154 -13.50 -7.27 17.30
C ALA A 154 -12.69 -8.53 17.65
N GLY A 155 -11.35 -8.50 17.51
CA GLY A 155 -10.48 -9.65 17.73
C GLY A 155 -10.56 -10.72 16.64
N ILE A 156 -11.22 -10.43 15.52
CA ILE A 156 -11.33 -11.32 14.37
C ILE A 156 -10.06 -11.14 13.53
N LYS A 157 -9.18 -12.14 13.54
CA LYS A 157 -7.97 -12.12 12.71
C LYS A 157 -8.35 -12.30 11.24
N MET A 158 -8.40 -11.20 10.51
CA MET A 158 -8.60 -11.19 9.04
C MET A 158 -7.35 -11.65 8.27
N GLN A 159 -6.23 -11.90 8.96
CA GLN A 159 -5.03 -12.47 8.35
C GLN A 159 -5.33 -13.86 7.78
N GLY A 160 -5.15 -14.01 6.48
CA GLY A 160 -5.41 -15.26 5.75
C GLY A 160 -6.79 -15.38 5.09
N ILE A 161 -7.61 -14.33 5.07
CA ILE A 161 -8.91 -14.27 4.37
C ILE A 161 -8.78 -13.52 3.03
N GLY A 162 -7.65 -13.60 2.36
CA GLY A 162 -7.44 -13.01 1.04
C GLY A 162 -6.58 -13.92 0.18
N ILE A 163 -6.64 -13.73 -1.13
CA ILE A 163 -5.89 -14.54 -2.11
C ILE A 163 -4.37 -14.42 -1.89
N GLY A 164 -3.87 -13.36 -1.20
CA GLY A 164 -2.44 -13.11 -0.99
C GLY A 164 -1.90 -13.45 0.40
N GLU A 165 -2.74 -13.72 1.41
CA GLU A 165 -2.27 -13.83 2.81
C GLU A 165 -2.16 -15.25 3.36
N ARG A 166 -2.54 -16.28 2.57
CA ARG A 166 -2.36 -17.69 2.97
C ARG A 166 -0.89 -18.16 2.95
N ALA A 167 0.03 -17.30 2.52
CA ALA A 167 1.46 -17.62 2.41
C ALA A 167 2.27 -17.45 3.73
N GLU A 168 1.64 -17.11 4.84
CA GLU A 168 2.34 -16.79 6.11
C GLU A 168 2.13 -17.81 7.25
N ARG A 169 1.64 -19.03 6.91
CA ARG A 169 1.63 -20.11 7.91
C ARG A 169 2.58 -21.21 7.54
#